data_93d3da98ba43fe5800ad19de9f568e58
#
_entry.id   93d3da98ba43fe5800ad19de9f568e58
#
_cell.length_a   1.000
_cell.length_b   1.000
_cell.length_c   1.000
_cell.angle_alpha   90.00
_cell.angle_beta   90.00
_cell.angle_gamma   90.00
#
_symmetry.space_group_name_H-M   'P 1'
#
loop_
_entity.id
_entity.type
_entity.pdbx_description
1 polymer ?
#
loop_
_entity_poly.entity_id
_entity_poly.type
_entity_poly.pdbx_seq_one_letter_code
_entity_poly.pdbx_strand_id
1 'polypeptide(L)'
;SVRQPAAFCGVVGIKPTYGRVSRYGLVAFGSSLDQIGAFGRSVHDAARVLSVISGRDPKDATCEDRDPLRLPTVPESLQGFVIGLPREYFPPDLDPAVRRACDRAVRLMKEQGAAVREVSLPHTQYAVPAYYVIAPAEASSNLARFDGVRYGPRAEDAGDVRALYRRTRGEGFGPEVRRRILVGTYVLSAGYYDAYYRRAQQMRALIAQDFRNAF
;
A
#
# COMPACT_ATOMS: atom_id res chain seq x y z
N SER A 1 -3.32 -1.79 3.70
CA SER A 1 -2.95 -2.23 5.06
C SER A 1 -2.99 -1.11 6.10
N VAL A 2 -3.14 0.15 5.72
CA VAL A 2 -3.31 1.27 6.67
C VAL A 2 -4.74 1.82 6.62
N ARG A 3 -5.20 2.27 5.46
CA ARG A 3 -6.50 2.97 5.35
C ARG A 3 -7.72 2.07 5.62
N GLN A 4 -7.75 0.87 5.06
CA GLN A 4 -8.88 -0.05 5.27
C GLN A 4 -8.97 -0.53 6.74
N PRO A 5 -7.89 -0.97 7.40
CA PRO A 5 -7.94 -1.28 8.83
C PRO A 5 -8.36 -0.09 9.70
N ALA A 6 -7.92 1.13 9.37
CA ALA A 6 -8.36 2.32 10.06
C ALA A 6 -9.89 2.52 9.96
N ALA A 7 -10.44 2.34 8.76
CA ALA A 7 -11.88 2.44 8.54
C ALA A 7 -12.67 1.39 9.33
N PHE A 8 -12.19 0.15 9.39
CA PHE A 8 -12.83 -0.93 10.17
C PHE A 8 -12.76 -0.69 11.68
N CYS A 9 -11.70 -0.03 12.16
CA CYS A 9 -11.53 0.29 13.57
C CYS A 9 -12.10 1.66 13.98
N GLY A 10 -12.68 2.42 13.05
CA GLY A 10 -13.22 3.75 13.33
C GLY A 10 -12.17 4.77 13.79
N VAL A 11 -10.94 4.66 13.30
CA VAL A 11 -9.82 5.57 13.58
C VAL A 11 -9.30 6.23 12.31
N VAL A 12 -8.46 7.25 12.46
CA VAL A 12 -7.78 7.88 11.34
C VAL A 12 -6.53 7.11 10.95
N GLY A 13 -6.36 6.81 9.67
CA GLY A 13 -5.15 6.20 9.12
C GLY A 13 -4.56 7.04 8.00
N ILE A 14 -3.28 7.38 8.10
CA ILE A 14 -2.55 8.13 7.07
C ILE A 14 -1.49 7.23 6.44
N LYS A 15 -1.61 7.01 5.14
CA LYS A 15 -0.57 6.40 4.32
C LYS A 15 0.18 7.52 3.57
N PRO A 16 1.44 7.79 3.93
CA PRO A 16 2.24 8.81 3.25
C PRO A 16 2.64 8.36 1.83
N THR A 17 3.23 9.26 1.08
CA THR A 17 3.89 8.94 -0.18
C THR A 17 5.03 7.95 0.05
N TYR A 18 5.24 7.03 -0.89
CA TYR A 18 6.33 6.06 -0.85
C TYR A 18 7.68 6.77 -0.68
N GLY A 19 8.54 6.23 0.18
CA GLY A 19 9.85 6.80 0.49
C GLY A 19 9.83 7.92 1.54
N ARG A 20 8.66 8.37 2.03
CA ARG A 20 8.59 9.42 3.08
C ARG A 20 8.88 8.93 4.49
N VAL A 21 8.76 7.63 4.73
CA VAL A 21 9.09 6.96 5.99
C VAL A 21 10.02 5.80 5.68
N SER A 22 11.11 5.70 6.44
CA SER A 22 12.07 4.60 6.30
C SER A 22 11.41 3.24 6.56
N ARG A 23 11.79 2.26 5.78
CA ARG A 23 11.40 0.85 5.93
C ARG A 23 12.50 0.01 6.59
N TYR A 24 13.57 0.64 7.09
CA TYR A 24 14.63 -0.07 7.79
C TYR A 24 14.06 -0.79 9.02
N GLY A 25 14.35 -2.08 9.15
CA GLY A 25 13.77 -2.94 10.19
C GLY A 25 12.41 -3.57 9.84
N LEU A 26 11.76 -3.16 8.74
CA LEU A 26 10.54 -3.80 8.25
C LEU A 26 10.89 -5.05 7.43
N VAL A 27 10.21 -6.16 7.70
CA VAL A 27 10.28 -7.36 6.85
C VAL A 27 9.67 -7.02 5.49
N ALA A 28 10.46 -7.11 4.42
CA ALA A 28 10.01 -6.81 3.08
C ALA A 28 8.98 -7.84 2.60
N PHE A 29 7.82 -7.37 2.17
CA PHE A 29 6.79 -8.16 1.51
C PHE A 29 6.69 -7.80 0.02
N GLY A 30 6.18 -6.64 -0.32
CA GLY A 30 6.13 -6.11 -1.68
C GLY A 30 6.98 -4.84 -1.78
N SER A 31 8.25 -4.95 -2.15
CA SER A 31 9.25 -3.88 -2.05
C SER A 31 8.83 -2.58 -2.76
N SER A 32 8.06 -2.69 -3.85
CA SER A 32 7.54 -1.52 -4.58
C SER A 32 6.26 -0.93 -3.99
N LEU A 33 5.69 -1.57 -2.95
CA LEU A 33 4.40 -1.23 -2.36
C LEU A 33 4.46 -1.03 -0.84
N ASP A 34 5.45 -1.63 -0.17
CA ASP A 34 5.59 -1.58 1.28
C ASP A 34 5.71 -0.12 1.75
N GLN A 35 4.88 0.23 2.73
CA GLN A 35 4.80 1.58 3.25
C GLN A 35 4.36 1.56 4.71
N ILE A 36 5.10 2.26 5.56
CA ILE A 36 4.72 2.52 6.94
C ILE A 36 3.78 3.73 6.96
N GLY A 37 2.70 3.62 7.73
CA GLY A 37 1.74 4.69 7.95
C GLY A 37 1.45 4.89 9.43
N ALA A 38 0.62 5.87 9.76
CA ALA A 38 0.26 6.21 11.13
C ALA A 38 -1.23 6.05 11.37
N PHE A 39 -1.60 5.61 12.58
CA PHE A 39 -2.96 5.61 13.08
C PHE A 39 -3.09 6.61 14.23
N GLY A 40 -4.26 7.21 14.37
CA GLY A 40 -4.56 8.13 15.47
C GLY A 40 -6.06 8.25 15.70
N ARG A 41 -6.45 8.77 16.85
CA ARG A 41 -7.87 9.08 17.15
C ARG A 41 -8.34 10.33 16.40
N SER A 42 -7.40 11.19 16.05
CA SER A 42 -7.66 12.39 15.24
C SER A 42 -6.66 12.49 14.08
N VAL A 43 -6.96 13.32 13.09
CA VAL A 43 -6.03 13.66 12.01
C VAL A 43 -4.75 14.27 12.56
N HIS A 44 -4.86 15.13 13.60
CA HIS A 44 -3.73 15.76 14.25
C HIS A 44 -2.79 14.73 14.89
N ASP A 45 -3.33 13.73 15.62
CA ASP A 45 -2.53 12.69 16.26
C ASP A 45 -1.79 11.85 15.23
N ALA A 46 -2.49 11.39 14.17
CA ALA A 46 -1.89 10.61 13.10
C ALA A 46 -0.80 11.41 12.35
N ALA A 47 -1.05 12.70 12.08
CA ALA A 47 -0.08 13.59 11.46
C ALA A 47 1.14 13.82 12.36
N ARG A 48 0.95 13.94 13.68
CA ARG A 48 2.02 14.10 14.66
C ARG A 48 2.95 12.89 14.70
N VAL A 49 2.37 11.67 14.72
CA VAL A 49 3.18 10.44 14.61
C VAL A 49 3.95 10.44 13.30
N LEU A 50 3.28 10.76 12.19
CA LEU A 50 3.90 10.77 10.87
C LEU A 50 5.04 11.80 10.76
N SER A 51 4.91 12.97 11.40
CA SER A 51 5.97 13.99 11.41
C SER A 51 7.24 13.49 12.12
N VAL A 52 7.08 12.67 13.16
CA VAL A 52 8.21 12.10 13.91
C VAL A 52 8.94 10.99 13.14
N ILE A 53 8.17 10.10 12.47
CA ILE A 53 8.75 8.94 11.79
C ILE A 53 9.17 9.21 10.34
N SER A 54 8.84 10.38 9.79
CA SER A 54 9.23 10.77 8.42
C SER A 54 10.60 11.42 8.37
N GLY A 55 11.19 11.44 7.20
CA GLY A 55 12.49 12.07 6.93
C GLY A 55 13.49 11.08 6.36
N ARG A 56 14.69 11.58 6.08
CA ARG A 56 15.77 10.79 5.49
C ARG A 56 16.29 9.74 6.47
N ASP A 57 16.50 8.53 5.97
CA ASP A 57 17.23 7.48 6.65
C ASP A 57 18.27 6.86 5.69
N PRO A 58 19.58 7.00 5.97
CA PRO A 58 20.63 6.43 5.11
C PRO A 58 20.66 4.91 5.09
N LYS A 59 19.95 4.23 6.01
CA LYS A 59 19.84 2.77 6.07
C LYS A 59 18.77 2.20 5.15
N ASP A 60 17.89 3.03 4.58
CA ASP A 60 16.90 2.64 3.57
C ASP A 60 17.17 3.36 2.26
N ALA A 61 17.71 2.64 1.29
CA ALA A 61 18.02 3.17 -0.05
C ALA A 61 16.79 3.69 -0.82
N THR A 62 15.58 3.34 -0.39
CA THR A 62 14.32 3.81 -1.01
C THR A 62 13.74 5.02 -0.29
N CYS A 63 14.32 5.44 0.84
CA CYS A 63 13.89 6.62 1.55
C CYS A 63 14.30 7.88 0.79
N GLU A 64 13.35 8.78 0.54
CA GLU A 64 13.63 10.05 -0.13
C GLU A 64 14.45 10.97 0.76
N ASP A 65 15.38 11.71 0.12
CA ASP A 65 16.18 12.74 0.80
C ASP A 65 15.34 14.03 0.94
N ARG A 66 14.45 14.01 1.91
CA ARG A 66 13.54 15.12 2.23
C ARG A 66 13.45 15.33 3.73
N ASP A 67 13.25 16.57 4.14
CA ASP A 67 12.98 16.94 5.53
C ASP A 67 11.76 16.16 6.09
N PRO A 68 11.73 15.94 7.41
CA PRO A 68 10.55 15.43 8.09
C PRO A 68 9.29 16.21 7.72
N LEU A 69 8.15 15.52 7.70
CA LEU A 69 6.85 16.16 7.47
C LEU A 69 6.57 17.14 8.60
N ARG A 70 6.31 18.39 8.26
CA ARG A 70 5.86 19.39 9.23
C ARG A 70 4.37 19.23 9.48
N LEU A 71 3.93 19.45 10.71
CA LEU A 71 2.51 19.52 11.00
C LEU A 71 1.91 20.68 10.22
N PRO A 72 0.88 20.44 9.39
CA PRO A 72 0.24 21.51 8.65
C PRO A 72 -0.52 22.43 9.59
N THR A 73 -0.49 23.72 9.31
CA THR A 73 -1.45 24.65 9.88
C THR A 73 -2.81 24.33 9.27
N VAL A 74 -3.83 24.19 10.10
CA VAL A 74 -5.20 24.02 9.59
C VAL A 74 -5.63 25.31 8.90
N PRO A 75 -5.97 25.29 7.61
CA PRO A 75 -6.41 26.50 6.92
C PRO A 75 -7.76 26.94 7.44
N GLU A 76 -7.97 28.23 7.58
CA GLU A 76 -9.27 28.81 7.98
C GLU A 76 -10.35 28.62 6.90
N SER A 77 -9.93 28.42 5.65
CA SER A 77 -10.81 28.25 4.49
C SER A 77 -10.15 27.27 3.50
N LEU A 78 -10.99 26.57 2.73
CA LEU A 78 -10.56 25.75 1.60
C LEU A 78 -10.64 26.49 0.26
N GLN A 79 -10.76 27.80 0.27
CA GLN A 79 -10.75 28.61 -0.95
C GLN A 79 -9.45 28.39 -1.74
N GLY A 80 -9.58 28.15 -3.05
CA GLY A 80 -8.45 27.83 -3.92
C GLY A 80 -8.12 26.34 -4.01
N PHE A 81 -8.68 25.49 -3.13
CA PHE A 81 -8.55 24.04 -3.27
C PHE A 81 -9.55 23.49 -4.29
N VAL A 82 -9.09 22.57 -5.13
CA VAL A 82 -9.94 21.82 -6.08
C VAL A 82 -9.98 20.36 -5.63
N ILE A 83 -11.17 19.85 -5.37
CA ILE A 83 -11.41 18.46 -4.96
C ILE A 83 -11.94 17.68 -6.16
N GLY A 84 -11.18 16.70 -6.63
CA GLY A 84 -11.62 15.75 -7.64
C GLY A 84 -12.47 14.64 -7.03
N LEU A 85 -13.65 14.38 -7.59
CA LEU A 85 -14.51 13.24 -7.24
C LEU A 85 -14.43 12.19 -8.37
N PRO A 86 -13.67 11.09 -8.19
CA PRO A 86 -13.63 10.05 -9.20
C PRO A 86 -14.97 9.31 -9.25
N ARG A 87 -15.63 9.34 -10.39
CA ARG A 87 -16.93 8.66 -10.56
C ARG A 87 -16.85 7.16 -10.29
N GLU A 88 -15.69 6.54 -10.56
CA GLU A 88 -15.43 5.12 -10.37
C GLU A 88 -15.37 4.71 -8.89
N TYR A 89 -15.23 5.69 -7.96
CA TYR A 89 -15.22 5.44 -6.52
C TYR A 89 -16.62 5.50 -5.89
N PHE A 90 -17.62 5.92 -6.67
CA PHE A 90 -19.00 6.04 -6.25
C PHE A 90 -19.94 5.18 -7.13
N PRO A 91 -19.72 3.86 -7.20
CA PRO A 91 -20.55 2.98 -8.00
C PRO A 91 -21.99 2.92 -7.46
N PRO A 92 -22.97 2.51 -8.29
CA PRO A 92 -24.39 2.45 -7.89
C PRO A 92 -24.68 1.55 -6.69
N ASP A 93 -23.88 0.52 -6.47
CA ASP A 93 -23.97 -0.48 -5.40
C ASP A 93 -23.18 -0.09 -4.14
N LEU A 94 -22.61 1.12 -4.08
CA LEU A 94 -21.96 1.61 -2.87
C LEU A 94 -22.96 1.68 -1.71
N ASP A 95 -22.56 1.16 -0.55
CA ASP A 95 -23.37 1.19 0.67
C ASP A 95 -23.95 2.61 0.92
N PRO A 96 -25.27 2.73 1.11
CA PRO A 96 -25.93 4.04 1.25
C PRO A 96 -25.43 4.86 2.44
N ALA A 97 -24.97 4.21 3.54
CA ALA A 97 -24.43 4.93 4.69
C ALA A 97 -23.05 5.53 4.37
N VAL A 98 -22.21 4.77 3.66
CA VAL A 98 -20.92 5.25 3.15
C VAL A 98 -21.14 6.40 2.17
N ARG A 99 -22.07 6.25 1.23
CA ARG A 99 -22.42 7.30 0.27
C ARG A 99 -22.83 8.60 0.98
N ARG A 100 -23.76 8.53 1.92
CA ARG A 100 -24.19 9.70 2.71
C ARG A 100 -23.05 10.37 3.48
N ALA A 101 -22.12 9.58 4.04
CA ALA A 101 -20.97 10.12 4.75
C ALA A 101 -20.02 10.89 3.81
N CYS A 102 -19.76 10.35 2.62
CA CYS A 102 -18.95 11.01 1.60
C CYS A 102 -19.64 12.29 1.09
N ASP A 103 -20.93 12.23 0.76
CA ASP A 103 -21.70 13.38 0.29
C ASP A 103 -21.73 14.53 1.33
N ARG A 104 -21.81 14.17 2.62
CA ARG A 104 -21.70 15.14 3.71
C ARG A 104 -20.31 15.78 3.76
N ALA A 105 -19.24 14.98 3.65
CA ALA A 105 -17.88 15.51 3.64
C ALA A 105 -17.65 16.45 2.45
N VAL A 106 -18.12 16.09 1.25
CA VAL A 106 -18.04 16.92 0.05
C VAL A 106 -18.78 18.24 0.24
N ARG A 107 -19.99 18.20 0.85
CA ARG A 107 -20.76 19.40 1.15
C ARG A 107 -20.00 20.33 2.08
N LEU A 108 -19.47 19.81 3.20
CA LEU A 108 -18.67 20.59 4.14
C LEU A 108 -17.46 21.24 3.47
N MET A 109 -16.76 20.53 2.60
CA MET A 109 -15.63 21.10 1.85
C MET A 109 -16.07 22.24 0.93
N LYS A 110 -17.23 22.12 0.27
CA LYS A 110 -17.79 23.22 -0.54
C LYS A 110 -18.17 24.43 0.30
N GLU A 111 -18.80 24.21 1.46
CA GLU A 111 -19.18 25.28 2.41
C GLU A 111 -17.94 26.02 2.93
N GLN A 112 -16.80 25.33 3.02
CA GLN A 112 -15.49 25.90 3.37
C GLN A 112 -14.79 26.60 2.18
N GLY A 113 -15.39 26.63 1.00
CA GLY A 113 -14.89 27.34 -0.18
C GLY A 113 -14.13 26.48 -1.20
N ALA A 114 -14.06 25.15 -1.05
CA ALA A 114 -13.44 24.31 -2.05
C ALA A 114 -14.26 24.21 -3.34
N ALA A 115 -13.60 24.24 -4.48
CA ALA A 115 -14.19 23.85 -5.76
C ALA A 115 -14.24 22.32 -5.86
N VAL A 116 -15.37 21.77 -6.31
CA VAL A 116 -15.51 20.31 -6.48
C VAL A 116 -15.78 20.01 -7.95
N ARG A 117 -15.01 19.08 -8.51
CA ARG A 117 -15.12 18.66 -9.91
C ARG A 117 -15.21 17.14 -9.99
N GLU A 118 -16.03 16.64 -10.90
CA GLU A 118 -16.01 15.23 -11.26
C GLU A 118 -14.78 14.94 -12.11
N VAL A 119 -14.10 13.82 -11.81
CA VAL A 119 -12.94 13.31 -12.55
C VAL A 119 -13.15 11.83 -12.87
N SER A 120 -12.39 11.30 -13.81
CA SER A 120 -12.43 9.89 -14.17
C SER A 120 -11.06 9.25 -13.94
N LEU A 121 -11.07 8.06 -13.32
CA LEU A 121 -9.92 7.19 -13.13
C LEU A 121 -10.25 5.81 -13.73
N PRO A 122 -10.32 5.68 -15.06
CA PRO A 122 -10.95 4.53 -15.75
C PRO A 122 -10.25 3.20 -15.47
N HIS A 123 -8.95 3.21 -15.12
CA HIS A 123 -8.21 1.99 -14.82
C HIS A 123 -8.34 1.52 -13.37
N THR A 124 -9.10 2.21 -12.52
CA THR A 124 -9.32 1.83 -11.09
C THR A 124 -9.79 0.39 -10.93
N GLN A 125 -10.67 -0.11 -11.81
CA GLN A 125 -11.18 -1.48 -11.77
C GLN A 125 -10.08 -2.56 -11.83
N TYR A 126 -8.91 -2.23 -12.38
CA TYR A 126 -7.77 -3.14 -12.49
C TYR A 126 -6.79 -3.05 -11.32
N ALA A 127 -7.00 -2.14 -10.37
CA ALA A 127 -6.07 -1.91 -9.27
C ALA A 127 -5.91 -3.14 -8.38
N VAL A 128 -7.02 -3.78 -7.99
CA VAL A 128 -7.01 -4.98 -7.14
C VAL A 128 -6.42 -6.19 -7.88
N PRO A 129 -6.84 -6.53 -9.13
CA PRO A 129 -6.19 -7.58 -9.91
C PRO A 129 -4.67 -7.37 -10.08
N ALA A 130 -4.24 -6.16 -10.44
CA ALA A 130 -2.82 -5.85 -10.59
C ALA A 130 -2.05 -6.04 -9.28
N TYR A 131 -2.62 -5.62 -8.14
CA TYR A 131 -2.03 -5.84 -6.83
C TYR A 131 -1.85 -7.34 -6.53
N TYR A 132 -2.87 -8.18 -6.79
CA TYR A 132 -2.78 -9.62 -6.53
C TYR A 132 -1.79 -10.37 -7.43
N VAL A 133 -1.31 -9.75 -8.48
CA VAL A 133 -0.19 -10.25 -9.30
C VAL A 133 1.14 -9.73 -8.77
N ILE A 134 1.27 -8.40 -8.61
CA ILE A 134 2.54 -7.74 -8.26
C ILE A 134 2.99 -8.10 -6.83
N ALA A 135 2.10 -7.99 -5.85
CA ALA A 135 2.47 -8.19 -4.46
C ALA A 135 2.92 -9.63 -4.15
N PRO A 136 2.22 -10.70 -4.58
CA PRO A 136 2.72 -12.06 -4.44
C PRO A 136 4.02 -12.33 -5.19
N ALA A 137 4.22 -11.76 -6.38
CA ALA A 137 5.46 -11.89 -7.14
C ALA A 137 6.65 -11.33 -6.35
N GLU A 138 6.52 -10.10 -5.84
CA GLU A 138 7.56 -9.48 -5.02
C GLU A 138 7.75 -10.22 -3.68
N ALA A 139 6.66 -10.67 -3.04
CA ALA A 139 6.70 -11.44 -1.81
C ALA A 139 7.45 -12.77 -1.98
N SER A 140 7.24 -13.48 -3.08
CA SER A 140 7.94 -14.73 -3.34
C SER A 140 9.45 -14.54 -3.39
N SER A 141 9.92 -13.44 -3.98
CA SER A 141 11.34 -13.06 -4.02
C SER A 141 11.85 -12.59 -2.66
N ASN A 142 11.11 -11.70 -1.99
CA ASN A 142 11.53 -11.14 -0.71
C ASN A 142 11.57 -12.17 0.41
N LEU A 143 10.60 -13.08 0.45
CA LEU A 143 10.53 -14.13 1.47
C LEU A 143 11.40 -15.34 1.17
N ALA A 144 12.06 -15.40 0.00
CA ALA A 144 13.00 -16.45 -0.33
C ALA A 144 14.20 -16.53 0.63
N ARG A 145 14.58 -15.38 1.21
CA ARG A 145 15.70 -15.27 2.17
C ARG A 145 15.48 -15.98 3.50
N PHE A 146 14.23 -16.28 3.86
CA PHE A 146 13.86 -16.98 5.09
C PHE A 146 13.88 -18.50 4.82
N ASP A 147 15.08 -19.07 4.79
CA ASP A 147 15.36 -20.45 4.39
C ASP A 147 15.91 -21.32 5.54
N GLY A 148 16.07 -20.73 6.74
CA GLY A 148 16.67 -21.39 7.91
C GLY A 148 18.19 -21.37 7.95
N VAL A 149 18.85 -20.70 6.98
CA VAL A 149 20.33 -20.58 6.96
C VAL A 149 20.78 -19.24 7.54
N ARG A 150 20.21 -18.13 7.03
CA ARG A 150 20.63 -16.77 7.40
C ARG A 150 19.64 -16.07 8.34
N TYR A 151 18.37 -16.32 8.19
CA TYR A 151 17.31 -15.59 8.87
C TYR A 151 16.20 -16.51 9.36
N GLY A 152 15.54 -16.07 10.45
CA GLY A 152 14.38 -16.72 11.01
C GLY A 152 14.68 -18.04 11.72
N PRO A 153 13.63 -18.77 12.10
CA PRO A 153 13.77 -20.07 12.71
C PRO A 153 14.40 -21.07 11.76
N ARG A 154 15.10 -22.05 12.30
CA ARG A 154 15.71 -23.14 11.59
C ARG A 154 15.12 -24.46 12.07
N ALA A 155 14.68 -25.31 11.14
CA ALA A 155 14.21 -26.65 11.50
C ALA A 155 15.40 -27.50 12.01
N GLU A 156 15.19 -28.16 13.15
CA GLU A 156 16.17 -29.09 13.74
C GLU A 156 16.12 -30.45 13.00
N ASP A 157 17.21 -31.20 13.06
CA ASP A 157 17.33 -32.57 12.53
C ASP A 157 16.87 -32.75 11.06
N ALA A 158 17.23 -31.81 10.23
CA ALA A 158 16.85 -31.81 8.82
C ALA A 158 17.88 -32.52 7.94
N GLY A 159 18.35 -33.63 8.21
CA GLY A 159 19.21 -34.54 7.42
C GLY A 159 20.00 -33.95 6.23
N ASP A 160 19.38 -33.13 5.40
CA ASP A 160 20.01 -32.43 4.27
C ASP A 160 19.46 -31.02 4.07
N VAL A 161 20.10 -30.21 3.20
CA VAL A 161 19.73 -28.81 2.90
C VAL A 161 18.34 -28.72 2.31
N ARG A 162 17.91 -29.66 1.49
CA ARG A 162 16.59 -29.66 0.86
C ARG A 162 15.49 -29.90 1.90
N ALA A 163 15.73 -30.84 2.79
CA ALA A 163 14.83 -31.11 3.92
C ALA A 163 14.77 -29.91 4.87
N LEU A 164 15.90 -29.25 5.15
CA LEU A 164 15.98 -28.04 5.95
C LEU A 164 15.08 -26.94 5.38
N TYR A 165 15.24 -26.62 4.10
CA TYR A 165 14.42 -25.59 3.44
C TYR A 165 12.93 -25.93 3.47
N ARG A 166 12.57 -27.16 3.12
CA ARG A 166 11.19 -27.62 3.07
C ARG A 166 10.52 -27.56 4.44
N ARG A 167 11.19 -28.04 5.48
CA ARG A 167 10.66 -28.03 6.85
C ARG A 167 10.59 -26.62 7.40
N THR A 168 11.68 -25.87 7.36
CA THR A 168 11.72 -24.49 7.88
C THR A 168 10.65 -23.61 7.26
N ARG A 169 10.52 -23.65 5.94
CA ARG A 169 9.54 -22.83 5.22
C ARG A 169 8.11 -23.36 5.37
N GLY A 170 7.95 -24.67 5.42
CA GLY A 170 6.66 -25.32 5.61
C GLY A 170 6.05 -25.08 7.00
N GLU A 171 6.87 -25.06 8.03
CA GLU A 171 6.47 -24.84 9.42
C GLU A 171 6.44 -23.34 9.76
N GLY A 172 7.41 -22.57 9.27
CA GLY A 172 7.58 -21.14 9.59
C GLY A 172 6.60 -20.19 8.89
N PHE A 173 6.09 -20.55 7.69
CA PHE A 173 5.11 -19.74 6.98
C PHE A 173 3.68 -20.25 7.16
N GLY A 174 2.78 -19.38 7.59
CA GLY A 174 1.36 -19.68 7.66
C GLY A 174 0.75 -19.98 6.27
N PRO A 175 -0.44 -20.60 6.23
CA PRO A 175 -1.07 -21.07 4.98
C PRO A 175 -1.25 -19.96 3.92
N GLU A 176 -1.67 -18.77 4.34
CA GLU A 176 -1.89 -17.64 3.43
C GLU A 176 -0.56 -17.14 2.82
N VAL A 177 0.49 -17.03 3.63
CA VAL A 177 1.81 -16.61 3.14
C VAL A 177 2.37 -17.62 2.14
N ARG A 178 2.25 -18.93 2.44
CA ARG A 178 2.64 -20.01 1.53
C ARG A 178 1.89 -19.92 0.20
N ARG A 179 0.57 -19.69 0.24
CA ARG A 179 -0.24 -19.51 -0.97
C ARG A 179 0.27 -18.35 -1.82
N ARG A 180 0.56 -17.20 -1.20
CA ARG A 180 1.09 -16.03 -1.92
C ARG A 180 2.48 -16.29 -2.51
N ILE A 181 3.35 -16.98 -1.80
CA ILE A 181 4.66 -17.39 -2.33
C ILE A 181 4.49 -18.28 -3.55
N LEU A 182 3.60 -19.27 -3.52
CA LEU A 182 3.32 -20.15 -4.65
C LEU A 182 2.76 -19.39 -5.85
N VAL A 183 1.77 -18.52 -5.65
CA VAL A 183 1.22 -17.66 -6.71
C VAL A 183 2.31 -16.76 -7.31
N GLY A 184 3.11 -16.13 -6.47
CA GLY A 184 4.20 -15.26 -6.92
C GLY A 184 5.26 -16.01 -7.73
N THR A 185 5.66 -17.19 -7.27
CA THR A 185 6.60 -18.06 -7.99
C THR A 185 6.06 -18.48 -9.36
N TYR A 186 4.78 -18.82 -9.42
CA TYR A 186 4.11 -19.14 -10.69
C TYR A 186 4.10 -17.95 -11.66
N VAL A 187 3.71 -16.78 -11.17
CA VAL A 187 3.65 -15.53 -11.96
C VAL A 187 5.01 -15.12 -12.53
N LEU A 188 6.08 -15.41 -11.79
CA LEU A 188 7.46 -15.09 -12.21
C LEU A 188 8.11 -16.21 -13.05
N SER A 189 7.47 -17.36 -13.21
CA SER A 189 8.05 -18.49 -13.97
C SER A 189 8.08 -18.22 -15.47
N ALA A 190 8.96 -18.94 -16.16
CA ALA A 190 9.12 -18.84 -17.62
C ALA A 190 7.79 -19.09 -18.35
N GLY A 191 7.47 -18.26 -19.33
CA GLY A 191 6.21 -18.29 -20.07
C GLY A 191 5.04 -17.56 -19.43
N TYR A 192 5.07 -17.29 -18.10
CA TYR A 192 4.01 -16.59 -17.39
C TYR A 192 4.37 -15.14 -17.01
N TYR A 193 5.65 -14.83 -16.92
CA TYR A 193 6.14 -13.50 -16.58
C TYR A 193 5.53 -12.39 -17.44
N ASP A 194 5.60 -12.53 -18.77
CA ASP A 194 5.06 -11.55 -19.71
C ASP A 194 3.53 -11.52 -19.69
N ALA A 195 2.90 -12.68 -19.52
CA ALA A 195 1.45 -12.80 -19.52
C ALA A 195 0.80 -12.17 -18.28
N TYR A 196 1.47 -12.19 -17.13
CA TYR A 196 0.91 -11.72 -15.87
C TYR A 196 1.69 -10.56 -15.27
N TYR A 197 2.95 -10.74 -14.88
CA TYR A 197 3.69 -9.72 -14.14
C TYR A 197 3.92 -8.46 -14.96
N ARG A 198 4.38 -8.59 -16.19
CA ARG A 198 4.59 -7.46 -17.10
C ARG A 198 3.30 -6.70 -17.38
N ARG A 199 2.20 -7.40 -17.64
CA ARG A 199 0.89 -6.78 -17.82
C ARG A 199 0.40 -6.05 -16.58
N ALA A 200 0.59 -6.61 -15.39
CA ALA A 200 0.24 -5.95 -14.15
C ALA A 200 1.07 -4.68 -13.92
N GLN A 201 2.35 -4.68 -14.25
CA GLN A 201 3.19 -3.47 -14.20
C GLN A 201 2.73 -2.40 -15.21
N GLN A 202 2.35 -2.80 -16.43
CA GLN A 202 1.77 -1.89 -17.42
C GLN A 202 0.47 -1.27 -16.90
N MET A 203 -0.40 -2.08 -16.31
CA MET A 203 -1.64 -1.60 -15.71
C MET A 203 -1.39 -0.62 -14.55
N ARG A 204 -0.40 -0.90 -13.70
CA ARG A 204 0.04 0.04 -12.65
C ARG A 204 0.47 1.39 -13.23
N ALA A 205 1.17 1.39 -14.37
CA ALA A 205 1.56 2.62 -15.05
C ALA A 205 0.35 3.40 -15.59
N LEU A 206 -0.65 2.71 -16.13
CA LEU A 206 -1.90 3.33 -16.61
C LEU A 206 -2.71 3.93 -15.45
N ILE A 207 -2.81 3.22 -14.33
CA ILE A 207 -3.45 3.76 -13.12
C ILE A 207 -2.72 5.02 -12.64
N ALA A 208 -1.40 5.02 -12.62
CA ALA A 208 -0.63 6.22 -12.27
C ALA A 208 -0.86 7.37 -13.26
N GLN A 209 -1.07 7.04 -14.56
CA GLN A 209 -1.37 8.04 -15.58
C GLN A 209 -2.76 8.68 -15.38
N ASP A 210 -3.76 7.90 -14.96
CA ASP A 210 -5.09 8.45 -14.63
C ASP A 210 -4.99 9.57 -13.59
N PHE A 211 -4.20 9.35 -12.53
CA PHE A 211 -3.98 10.38 -11.52
C PHE A 211 -3.23 11.60 -12.07
N ARG A 212 -2.19 11.39 -12.88
CA ARG A 212 -1.48 12.52 -13.51
C ARG A 212 -2.38 13.35 -14.42
N ASN A 213 -3.34 12.71 -15.10
CA ASN A 213 -4.30 13.39 -15.96
C ASN A 213 -5.37 14.15 -15.14
N ALA A 214 -5.67 13.68 -13.94
CA ALA A 214 -6.66 14.29 -13.06
C ALA A 214 -6.12 15.53 -12.31
N PHE A 215 -4.82 15.59 -12.05
CA PHE A 215 -4.12 16.71 -11.41
C PHE A 215 -3.52 17.69 -12.40
#